data_8fb7101dc654094f2b732b2f97ed843c
#
_entry.id   8fb7101dc654094f2b732b2f97ed843c
#
_cell.length_a   1.000
_cell.length_b   1.000
_cell.length_c   1.000
_cell.angle_alpha   90.00
_cell.angle_beta   90.00
_cell.angle_gamma   90.00
#
_symmetry.space_group_name_H-M   'P 1'
#
loop_
_entity.id
_entity.type
_entity.pdbx_description
1 polymer ?
#
loop_
_entity_poly.entity_id
_entity_poly.type
_entity_poly.pdbx_seq_one_letter_code
_entity_poly.pdbx_strand_id
1 'polypeptide(L)'
;METLIDLGAELRWSSCNIFSTQDHAAAAMAAKGIPTFAWKGETEEEFEWCIEQTICKDGKPWDANMILDDGSDLTAMVHEKFPEMLETIHGVSEETTTGVHRLKEMLEKGELKIPAINVNDSVTKAKNDNKYGCRHSLNDALKRGTDMLLMGKRGLVIGYGDVGKGSAASLAQEGMIVS
;
A
#
# COMPACT_ATOMS: atom_id res chain seq x y z
N MET A 1 11.70 -5.99 -1.19
CA MET A 1 12.51 -5.63 -2.39
C MET A 1 13.80 -6.45 -2.46
N GLU A 2 14.69 -6.40 -1.46
CA GLU A 2 15.98 -7.11 -1.50
C GLU A 2 15.85 -8.60 -1.85
N THR A 3 14.94 -9.32 -1.20
CA THR A 3 14.71 -10.75 -1.47
C THR A 3 14.35 -11.03 -2.93
N LEU A 4 13.53 -10.17 -3.57
CA LEU A 4 13.16 -10.36 -4.97
C LEU A 4 14.36 -10.12 -5.89
N ILE A 5 15.21 -9.15 -5.57
CA ILE A 5 16.44 -8.88 -6.31
C ILE A 5 17.44 -10.04 -6.16
N ASP A 6 17.60 -10.57 -4.95
CA ASP A 6 18.43 -11.74 -4.69
C ASP A 6 17.95 -12.99 -5.46
N LEU A 7 16.64 -13.06 -5.75
CA LEU A 7 16.04 -14.08 -6.61
C LEU A 7 16.15 -13.77 -8.11
N GLY A 8 16.76 -12.65 -8.48
CA GLY A 8 17.01 -12.26 -9.87
C GLY A 8 15.93 -11.39 -10.50
N ALA A 9 15.01 -10.83 -9.73
CA ALA A 9 14.01 -9.90 -10.23
C ALA A 9 14.61 -8.51 -10.47
N GLU A 10 14.21 -7.84 -11.56
CA GLU A 10 14.40 -6.41 -11.74
C GLU A 10 13.22 -5.69 -11.10
N LEU A 11 13.47 -4.66 -10.31
CA LEU A 11 12.47 -3.93 -9.54
C LEU A 11 12.54 -2.43 -9.77
N ARG A 12 11.36 -1.81 -9.77
CA ARG A 12 11.16 -0.37 -9.65
C ARG A 12 10.08 -0.14 -8.60
N TRP A 13 10.22 0.89 -7.78
CA TRP A 13 9.36 1.06 -6.63
C TRP A 13 8.94 2.51 -6.39
N SER A 14 7.66 2.70 -6.09
CA SER A 14 7.08 3.92 -5.53
C SER A 14 6.28 3.59 -4.26
N SER A 15 5.93 4.61 -3.49
CA SER A 15 5.04 4.45 -2.34
C SER A 15 3.61 4.15 -2.76
N CYS A 16 2.81 3.59 -1.86
CA CYS A 16 1.38 3.34 -2.08
C CYS A 16 0.49 4.54 -1.71
N ASN A 17 1.05 5.57 -1.08
CA ASN A 17 0.36 6.83 -0.77
C ASN A 17 1.38 7.90 -0.31
N ILE A 18 0.93 9.15 -0.21
CA ILE A 18 1.75 10.29 0.18
C ILE A 18 2.23 10.30 1.65
N PHE A 19 1.73 9.39 2.50
CA PHE A 19 1.97 9.43 3.95
C PHE A 19 2.98 8.41 4.45
N SER A 20 3.07 7.23 3.81
CA SER A 20 3.69 6.04 4.39
C SER A 20 5.21 5.96 4.21
N THR A 21 5.80 6.73 3.30
CA THR A 21 7.25 6.66 3.05
C THR A 21 8.05 7.08 4.28
N GLN A 22 9.10 6.30 4.56
CA GLN A 22 10.14 6.63 5.51
C GLN A 22 11.42 6.89 4.73
N ASP A 23 11.92 8.14 4.73
CA ASP A 23 13.03 8.58 3.89
C ASP A 23 14.30 7.76 4.06
N HIS A 24 14.60 7.36 5.31
CA HIS A 24 15.78 6.53 5.56
C HIS A 24 15.67 5.13 4.93
N ALA A 25 14.46 4.56 4.83
CA ALA A 25 14.23 3.28 4.16
C ALA A 25 14.30 3.44 2.63
N ALA A 26 13.67 4.48 2.08
CA ALA A 26 13.75 4.82 0.66
C ALA A 26 15.21 5.07 0.23
N ALA A 27 15.95 5.88 0.98
CA ALA A 27 17.36 6.16 0.74
C ALA A 27 18.24 4.90 0.81
N ALA A 28 17.97 3.98 1.74
CA ALA A 28 18.68 2.72 1.86
C ALA A 28 18.48 1.83 0.62
N MET A 29 17.28 1.82 0.04
CA MET A 29 17.01 1.08 -1.19
C MET A 29 17.67 1.75 -2.39
N ALA A 30 17.58 3.06 -2.51
CA ALA A 30 18.24 3.83 -3.58
C ALA A 30 19.78 3.66 -3.53
N ALA A 31 20.38 3.66 -2.36
CA ALA A 31 21.82 3.43 -2.16
C ALA A 31 22.29 2.03 -2.62
N LYS A 32 21.38 1.05 -2.69
CA LYS A 32 21.63 -0.29 -3.25
C LYS A 32 21.44 -0.36 -4.76
N GLY A 33 21.14 0.76 -5.41
CA GLY A 33 20.91 0.83 -6.85
C GLY A 33 19.50 0.41 -7.28
N ILE A 34 18.56 0.31 -6.33
CA ILE A 34 17.15 0.02 -6.64
C ILE A 34 16.48 1.32 -7.06
N PRO A 35 15.87 1.41 -8.26
CA PRO A 35 15.08 2.57 -8.66
C PRO A 35 13.93 2.80 -7.70
N THR A 36 14.02 3.88 -6.92
CA THR A 36 13.11 4.20 -5.81
C THR A 36 12.59 5.61 -6.00
N PHE A 37 11.27 5.73 -6.16
CA PHE A 37 10.57 6.99 -6.43
C PHE A 37 9.59 7.25 -5.29
N ALA A 38 10.08 7.70 -4.15
CA ALA A 38 9.27 8.01 -2.99
C ALA A 38 10.04 8.82 -1.95
N TRP A 39 9.36 9.77 -1.31
CA TRP A 39 9.85 10.52 -0.15
C TRP A 39 8.71 10.91 0.78
N LYS A 40 9.04 11.34 1.99
CA LYS A 40 8.06 11.80 2.96
C LYS A 40 7.57 13.19 2.61
N GLY A 41 6.25 13.38 2.54
CA GLY A 41 5.65 14.68 2.28
C GLY A 41 5.47 15.01 0.81
N GLU A 42 5.32 14.00 -0.04
CA GLU A 42 4.89 14.17 -1.43
C GLU A 42 3.55 14.91 -1.50
N THR A 43 3.38 15.74 -2.52
CA THR A 43 2.07 16.22 -2.95
C THR A 43 1.37 15.14 -3.78
N GLU A 44 0.09 15.31 -4.07
CA GLU A 44 -0.66 14.37 -4.94
C GLU A 44 -0.04 14.31 -6.34
N GLU A 45 0.40 15.46 -6.89
CA GLU A 45 1.04 15.51 -8.20
C GLU A 45 2.40 14.82 -8.21
N GLU A 46 3.19 14.96 -7.13
CA GLU A 46 4.47 14.28 -6.98
C GLU A 46 4.29 12.78 -6.82
N PHE A 47 3.27 12.34 -6.09
CA PHE A 47 2.91 10.93 -5.95
C PHE A 47 2.53 10.32 -7.31
N GLU A 48 1.68 10.99 -8.09
CA GLU A 48 1.33 10.54 -9.44
C GLU A 48 2.56 10.44 -10.34
N TRP A 49 3.46 11.45 -10.28
CA TRP A 49 4.73 11.43 -10.98
C TRP A 49 5.61 10.24 -10.55
N CYS A 50 5.69 9.93 -9.26
CA CYS A 50 6.46 8.79 -8.74
C CYS A 50 5.94 7.45 -9.29
N ILE A 51 4.62 7.27 -9.36
CA ILE A 51 4.02 6.09 -9.99
C ILE A 51 4.41 6.02 -11.47
N GLU A 52 4.31 7.13 -12.19
CA GLU A 52 4.69 7.18 -13.61
C GLU A 52 6.18 6.85 -13.81
N GLN A 53 7.08 7.37 -12.96
CA GLN A 53 8.50 7.00 -12.99
C GLN A 53 8.72 5.52 -12.68
N THR A 54 7.88 4.90 -11.88
CA THR A 54 7.94 3.45 -11.62
C THR A 54 7.55 2.64 -12.86
N ILE A 55 6.57 3.13 -13.61
CA ILE A 55 6.09 2.50 -14.85
C ILE A 55 7.07 2.76 -16.02
N CYS A 56 7.70 3.94 -16.08
CA CYS A 56 8.54 4.35 -17.19
C CYS A 56 10.03 4.22 -16.87
N LYS A 57 10.80 3.76 -17.86
CA LYS A 57 12.27 3.74 -17.87
C LYS A 57 12.75 4.49 -19.10
N ASP A 58 13.60 5.51 -18.90
CA ASP A 58 14.13 6.34 -19.99
C ASP A 58 13.04 6.98 -20.88
N GLY A 59 11.92 7.39 -20.24
CA GLY A 59 10.79 8.04 -20.91
C GLY A 59 9.90 7.11 -21.73
N LYS A 60 10.01 5.79 -21.56
CA LYS A 60 9.20 4.78 -22.23
C LYS A 60 8.62 3.79 -21.21
N PRO A 61 7.46 3.20 -21.48
CA PRO A 61 6.95 2.11 -20.67
C PRO A 61 8.02 1.01 -20.48
N TRP A 62 8.20 0.59 -19.24
CA TRP A 62 9.11 -0.49 -18.89
C TRP A 62 8.45 -1.84 -19.23
N ASP A 63 9.24 -2.83 -19.60
CA ASP A 63 8.79 -4.19 -19.92
C ASP A 63 8.51 -5.06 -18.67
N ALA A 64 7.88 -4.46 -17.67
CA ALA A 64 7.45 -5.17 -16.46
C ALA A 64 6.47 -6.30 -16.81
N ASN A 65 6.65 -7.44 -16.15
CA ASN A 65 5.77 -8.60 -16.36
C ASN A 65 4.88 -8.93 -15.15
N MET A 66 5.06 -8.26 -14.02
CA MET A 66 4.27 -8.42 -12.80
C MET A 66 4.08 -7.09 -12.10
N ILE A 67 2.90 -6.92 -11.50
CA ILE A 67 2.58 -5.79 -10.61
C ILE A 67 2.35 -6.33 -9.20
N LEU A 68 2.95 -5.66 -8.21
CA LEU A 68 2.56 -5.76 -6.82
C LEU A 68 2.04 -4.40 -6.41
N ASP A 69 0.77 -4.32 -6.04
CA ASP A 69 0.08 -3.05 -5.77
C ASP A 69 -0.56 -3.02 -4.38
N ASP A 70 -0.78 -1.82 -3.89
CA ASP A 70 -1.40 -1.53 -2.60
C ASP A 70 -2.30 -0.30 -2.75
N GLY A 71 -3.54 -0.53 -3.15
CA GLY A 71 -4.53 0.50 -3.46
C GLY A 71 -4.91 0.59 -4.94
N SER A 72 -4.24 -0.14 -5.80
CA SER A 72 -4.48 -0.23 -7.26
C SER A 72 -4.25 1.07 -8.03
N ASP A 73 -3.46 2.02 -7.51
CA ASP A 73 -3.18 3.27 -8.24
C ASP A 73 -2.25 3.04 -9.42
N LEU A 74 -1.18 2.25 -9.24
CA LEU A 74 -0.29 1.86 -10.33
C LEU A 74 -1.03 1.03 -11.38
N THR A 75 -1.83 0.07 -10.95
CA THR A 75 -2.63 -0.79 -11.83
C THR A 75 -3.62 0.03 -12.66
N ALA A 76 -4.32 0.99 -12.05
CA ALA A 76 -5.22 1.88 -12.76
C ALA A 76 -4.47 2.75 -13.78
N MET A 77 -3.34 3.34 -13.38
CA MET A 77 -2.53 4.16 -14.27
C MET A 77 -2.04 3.37 -15.50
N VAL A 78 -1.64 2.11 -15.32
CA VAL A 78 -1.26 1.23 -16.45
C VAL A 78 -2.44 1.03 -17.39
N HIS A 79 -3.64 0.75 -16.88
CA HIS A 79 -4.83 0.56 -17.72
C HIS A 79 -5.24 1.83 -18.48
N GLU A 80 -5.09 2.99 -17.84
CA GLU A 80 -5.54 4.28 -18.40
C GLU A 80 -4.51 4.91 -19.34
N LYS A 81 -3.23 4.94 -18.94
CA LYS A 81 -2.18 5.69 -19.65
C LYS A 81 -1.21 4.82 -20.46
N PHE A 82 -1.05 3.53 -20.09
CA PHE A 82 -0.05 2.64 -20.69
C PHE A 82 -0.65 1.27 -21.08
N PRO A 83 -1.77 1.23 -21.81
CA PRO A 83 -2.49 -0.02 -22.08
C PRO A 83 -1.66 -1.04 -22.89
N GLU A 84 -0.63 -0.62 -23.61
CA GLU A 84 0.30 -1.51 -24.32
C GLU A 84 1.07 -2.43 -23.39
N MET A 85 1.30 -2.06 -22.13
CA MET A 85 1.97 -2.89 -21.14
C MET A 85 1.13 -4.10 -20.72
N LEU A 86 -0.19 -4.04 -20.87
CA LEU A 86 -1.10 -5.12 -20.48
C LEU A 86 -0.87 -6.40 -21.30
N GLU A 87 -0.20 -6.31 -22.45
CA GLU A 87 0.18 -7.49 -23.26
C GLU A 87 1.32 -8.30 -22.62
N THR A 88 2.18 -7.66 -21.82
CA THR A 88 3.35 -8.29 -21.18
C THR A 88 3.14 -8.59 -19.71
N ILE A 89 2.24 -7.91 -19.05
CA ILE A 89 1.96 -8.09 -17.62
C ILE A 89 1.13 -9.35 -17.40
N HIS A 90 1.68 -10.31 -16.66
CA HIS A 90 1.00 -11.58 -16.34
C HIS A 90 -0.08 -11.44 -15.28
N GLY A 91 -0.02 -10.40 -14.46
CA GLY A 91 -1.03 -10.13 -13.45
C GLY A 91 -0.58 -9.15 -12.36
N VAL A 92 -1.51 -8.85 -11.47
CA VAL A 92 -1.31 -8.01 -10.29
C VAL A 92 -1.60 -8.80 -9.01
N SER A 93 -0.80 -8.58 -7.98
CA SER A 93 -1.07 -8.99 -6.60
C SER A 93 -1.46 -7.75 -5.79
N GLU A 94 -2.71 -7.71 -5.31
CA GLU A 94 -3.24 -6.56 -4.57
C GLU A 94 -3.24 -6.82 -3.06
N GLU A 95 -2.63 -5.92 -2.32
CA GLU A 95 -2.39 -6.05 -0.88
C GLU A 95 -3.58 -5.62 -0.04
N THR A 96 -4.38 -4.61 -0.45
CA THR A 96 -5.27 -3.90 0.47
C THR A 96 -6.74 -3.91 0.05
N THR A 97 -7.63 -3.73 1.03
CA THR A 97 -9.09 -3.77 0.85
C THR A 97 -9.58 -2.76 -0.20
N THR A 98 -9.07 -1.54 -0.17
CA THR A 98 -9.49 -0.48 -1.11
C THR A 98 -9.09 -0.82 -2.54
N GLY A 99 -7.89 -1.35 -2.75
CA GLY A 99 -7.44 -1.80 -4.07
C GLY A 99 -8.24 -2.99 -4.58
N VAL A 100 -8.53 -3.97 -3.71
CA VAL A 100 -9.41 -5.11 -4.09
C VAL A 100 -10.79 -4.63 -4.53
N HIS A 101 -11.39 -3.65 -3.85
CA HIS A 101 -12.67 -3.07 -4.26
C HIS A 101 -12.57 -2.42 -5.64
N ARG A 102 -11.52 -1.63 -5.88
CA ARG A 102 -11.27 -0.97 -7.18
C ARG A 102 -11.11 -1.98 -8.31
N LEU A 103 -10.33 -3.04 -8.08
CA LEU A 103 -10.15 -4.11 -9.08
C LEU A 103 -11.46 -4.87 -9.35
N LYS A 104 -12.30 -5.09 -8.34
CA LYS A 104 -13.64 -5.67 -8.53
C LYS A 104 -14.54 -4.78 -9.37
N GLU A 105 -14.56 -3.47 -9.11
CA GLU A 105 -15.31 -2.51 -9.91
C GLU A 105 -14.83 -2.48 -11.37
N MET A 106 -13.51 -2.49 -11.58
CA MET A 106 -12.93 -2.59 -12.93
C MET A 106 -13.33 -3.90 -13.63
N LEU A 107 -13.35 -5.01 -12.89
CA LEU A 107 -13.79 -6.31 -13.44
C LEU A 107 -15.27 -6.27 -13.84
N GLU A 108 -16.15 -5.75 -12.99
CA GLU A 108 -17.59 -5.63 -13.26
C GLU A 108 -17.89 -4.76 -14.49
N LYS A 109 -17.09 -3.71 -14.70
CA LYS A 109 -17.15 -2.83 -15.87
C LYS A 109 -16.50 -3.43 -17.13
N GLY A 110 -15.78 -4.55 -17.01
CA GLY A 110 -15.02 -5.17 -18.10
C GLY A 110 -13.74 -4.41 -18.46
N GLU A 111 -13.27 -3.54 -17.57
CA GLU A 111 -12.07 -2.71 -17.73
C GLU A 111 -10.79 -3.42 -17.28
N LEU A 112 -10.87 -4.36 -16.33
CA LEU A 112 -9.72 -5.12 -15.86
C LEU A 112 -9.27 -6.12 -16.94
N LYS A 113 -8.06 -5.92 -17.50
CA LYS A 113 -7.54 -6.70 -18.64
C LYS A 113 -6.48 -7.73 -18.26
N ILE A 114 -6.05 -7.77 -17.01
CA ILE A 114 -5.04 -8.70 -16.51
C ILE A 114 -5.59 -9.49 -15.33
N PRO A 115 -5.08 -10.71 -15.06
CA PRO A 115 -5.41 -11.45 -13.85
C PRO A 115 -5.06 -10.66 -12.59
N ALA A 116 -5.94 -10.69 -11.58
CA ALA A 116 -5.69 -10.04 -10.30
C ALA A 116 -5.82 -11.05 -9.16
N ILE A 117 -4.82 -11.07 -8.28
CA ILE A 117 -4.78 -11.91 -7.08
C ILE A 117 -5.06 -11.05 -5.86
N ASN A 118 -6.17 -11.35 -5.19
CA ASN A 118 -6.54 -10.71 -3.93
C ASN A 118 -5.76 -11.33 -2.77
N VAL A 119 -4.63 -10.73 -2.43
CA VAL A 119 -3.80 -11.13 -1.27
C VAL A 119 -4.43 -10.65 0.03
N ASN A 120 -5.12 -9.51 0.01
CA ASN A 120 -5.75 -8.93 1.20
C ASN A 120 -6.68 -9.92 1.92
N ASP A 121 -7.51 -10.65 1.19
CA ASP A 121 -8.51 -11.54 1.79
C ASP A 121 -7.96 -12.93 2.16
N SER A 122 -6.66 -13.18 1.98
CA SER A 122 -6.04 -14.39 2.52
C SER A 122 -6.14 -14.40 4.05
N VAL A 123 -6.32 -15.59 4.63
CA VAL A 123 -6.46 -15.74 6.09
C VAL A 123 -5.23 -15.20 6.83
N THR A 124 -4.05 -15.41 6.27
CA THR A 124 -2.79 -14.95 6.86
C THR A 124 -2.56 -13.45 6.71
N LYS A 125 -3.32 -12.75 5.84
CA LYS A 125 -3.24 -11.29 5.68
C LYS A 125 -4.37 -10.61 6.46
N ALA A 126 -5.61 -10.62 5.98
CA ALA A 126 -6.69 -9.82 6.57
C ALA A 126 -7.01 -10.20 8.01
N LYS A 127 -7.01 -11.48 8.34
CA LYS A 127 -7.32 -11.94 9.70
C LYS A 127 -6.13 -11.83 10.66
N ASN A 128 -4.96 -11.55 10.17
CA ASN A 128 -3.75 -11.30 10.93
C ASN A 128 -3.35 -9.82 10.88
N ASP A 129 -2.85 -9.34 9.73
CA ASP A 129 -2.31 -7.99 9.61
C ASP A 129 -3.35 -6.89 9.81
N ASN A 130 -4.50 -6.95 9.12
CA ASN A 130 -5.52 -5.89 9.23
C ASN A 130 -6.04 -5.75 10.67
N LYS A 131 -6.10 -6.84 11.41
CA LYS A 131 -6.59 -6.84 12.80
C LYS A 131 -5.48 -6.50 13.79
N TYR A 132 -4.34 -7.17 13.71
CA TYR A 132 -3.30 -7.10 14.73
C TYR A 132 -2.21 -6.06 14.40
N GLY A 133 -1.90 -5.83 13.12
CA GLY A 133 -0.93 -4.84 12.71
C GLY A 133 -1.35 -3.44 13.15
N CYS A 134 -2.56 -3.00 12.79
CA CYS A 134 -3.10 -1.71 13.26
C CYS A 134 -3.35 -1.68 14.77
N ARG A 135 -3.76 -2.80 15.38
CA ARG A 135 -3.91 -2.91 16.82
C ARG A 135 -2.62 -2.55 17.57
N HIS A 136 -1.49 -3.03 17.08
CA HIS A 136 -0.19 -2.76 17.72
C HIS A 136 0.36 -1.37 17.39
N SER A 137 0.22 -0.92 16.13
CA SER A 137 0.81 0.33 15.67
C SER A 137 0.02 1.58 16.08
N LEU A 138 -1.30 1.50 16.26
CA LEU A 138 -2.14 2.65 16.58
C LEU A 138 -1.72 3.32 17.88
N ASN A 139 -1.58 2.56 18.97
CA ASN A 139 -1.23 3.12 20.27
C ASN A 139 0.19 3.70 20.28
N ASP A 140 1.12 3.07 19.59
CA ASP A 140 2.48 3.59 19.41
C ASP A 140 2.45 4.93 18.66
N ALA A 141 1.71 5.01 17.55
CA ALA A 141 1.59 6.23 16.77
C ALA A 141 0.93 7.37 17.57
N LEU A 142 -0.15 7.08 18.32
CA LEU A 142 -0.81 8.07 19.15
C LEU A 142 0.12 8.60 20.24
N LYS A 143 0.81 7.70 20.95
CA LYS A 143 1.75 8.10 22.01
C LYS A 143 2.93 8.92 21.48
N ARG A 144 3.52 8.51 20.36
CA ARG A 144 4.62 9.24 19.72
C ARG A 144 4.19 10.60 19.17
N GLY A 145 3.01 10.66 18.54
CA GLY A 145 2.51 11.88 17.90
C GLY A 145 1.97 12.92 18.86
N THR A 146 1.50 12.51 20.06
CA THR A 146 0.81 13.39 20.98
C THR A 146 1.49 13.57 22.35
N ASP A 147 2.44 12.70 22.68
CA ASP A 147 3.09 12.64 23.99
C ASP A 147 2.08 12.55 25.17
N MET A 148 0.96 11.84 24.93
CA MET A 148 -0.15 11.76 25.91
C MET A 148 -0.29 10.37 26.51
N LEU A 149 -0.68 10.32 27.80
CA LEU A 149 -1.24 9.13 28.41
C LEU A 149 -2.65 8.90 27.88
N LEU A 150 -2.92 7.71 27.33
CA LEU A 150 -4.21 7.38 26.72
C LEU A 150 -5.26 6.96 27.75
N MET A 151 -4.84 6.42 28.91
CA MET A 151 -5.74 5.98 29.98
C MET A 151 -6.74 7.07 30.38
N GLY A 152 -8.01 6.71 30.51
CA GLY A 152 -9.10 7.60 30.91
C GLY A 152 -9.58 8.57 29.82
N LYS A 153 -8.93 8.63 28.67
CA LYS A 153 -9.39 9.45 27.54
C LYS A 153 -10.53 8.78 26.77
N ARG A 154 -11.31 9.58 26.07
CA ARG A 154 -12.41 9.09 25.21
C ARG A 154 -11.89 8.94 23.77
N GLY A 155 -12.15 7.79 23.17
CA GLY A 155 -11.83 7.49 21.77
C GLY A 155 -13.09 7.13 20.98
N LEU A 156 -13.20 7.70 19.79
CA LEU A 156 -14.23 7.33 18.81
C LEU A 156 -13.57 6.58 17.66
N VAL A 157 -14.03 5.37 17.36
CA VAL A 157 -13.58 4.57 16.22
C VAL A 157 -14.67 4.57 15.17
N ILE A 158 -14.39 5.20 14.03
CA ILE A 158 -15.32 5.27 12.91
C ILE A 158 -15.00 4.12 11.94
N GLY A 159 -15.95 3.15 11.84
CA GLY A 159 -15.79 1.90 11.12
C GLY A 159 -15.42 0.72 12.02
N TYR A 160 -16.04 -0.44 11.78
CA TYR A 160 -15.88 -1.63 12.66
C TYR A 160 -15.60 -2.91 11.85
N GLY A 161 -14.76 -2.79 10.80
CA GLY A 161 -14.14 -3.90 10.08
C GLY A 161 -12.97 -4.51 10.87
N ASP A 162 -12.12 -5.30 10.23
CA ASP A 162 -10.98 -5.95 10.90
C ASP A 162 -10.04 -4.93 11.56
N VAL A 163 -9.70 -3.83 10.85
CA VAL A 163 -8.88 -2.73 11.37
C VAL A 163 -9.58 -2.03 12.55
N GLY A 164 -10.85 -1.66 12.39
CA GLY A 164 -11.62 -0.96 13.44
C GLY A 164 -11.78 -1.80 14.70
N LYS A 165 -12.04 -3.09 14.57
CA LYS A 165 -12.10 -4.03 15.70
C LYS A 165 -10.77 -4.13 16.44
N GLY A 166 -9.67 -4.25 15.71
CA GLY A 166 -8.33 -4.27 16.28
C GLY A 166 -8.00 -2.97 16.99
N SER A 167 -8.29 -1.83 16.37
CA SER A 167 -8.08 -0.49 16.92
C SER A 167 -8.88 -0.26 18.19
N ALA A 168 -10.17 -0.55 18.17
CA ALA A 168 -11.05 -0.41 19.36
C ALA A 168 -10.57 -1.27 20.53
N ALA A 169 -10.20 -2.53 20.25
CA ALA A 169 -9.66 -3.43 21.27
C ALA A 169 -8.34 -2.90 21.87
N SER A 170 -7.46 -2.36 21.05
CA SER A 170 -6.19 -1.79 21.49
C SER A 170 -6.37 -0.57 22.38
N LEU A 171 -7.21 0.38 21.97
CA LEU A 171 -7.52 1.58 22.74
C LEU A 171 -8.18 1.24 24.09
N ALA A 172 -9.11 0.28 24.10
CA ALA A 172 -9.76 -0.17 25.33
C ALA A 172 -8.75 -0.83 26.30
N GLN A 173 -7.78 -1.60 25.78
CA GLN A 173 -6.72 -2.20 26.60
C GLN A 173 -5.76 -1.17 27.19
N GLU A 174 -5.59 -0.02 26.56
CA GLU A 174 -4.86 1.13 27.13
C GLU A 174 -5.67 1.90 28.20
N GLY A 175 -6.89 1.45 28.50
CA GLY A 175 -7.76 2.11 29.49
C GLY A 175 -8.55 3.29 28.96
N MET A 176 -8.71 3.43 27.65
CA MET A 176 -9.58 4.43 27.05
C MET A 176 -11.06 4.03 27.14
N ILE A 177 -11.95 5.01 27.11
CA ILE A 177 -13.40 4.83 26.96
C ILE A 177 -13.68 4.91 25.46
N VAL A 178 -13.93 3.75 24.82
CA VAL A 178 -14.06 3.63 23.38
C VAL A 178 -15.53 3.53 22.97
N SER A 179 -15.88 4.25 21.90
CA SER A 179 -17.22 4.25 21.26
C SER A 179 -17.08 4.01 19.76
#